data_bcb60ac4fd50656a353c4d20cdc0ffbc
#
_entry.id   bcb60ac4fd50656a353c4d20cdc0ffbc
#
_cell.length_a   1.000
_cell.length_b   1.000
_cell.length_c   1.000
_cell.angle_alpha   90.00
_cell.angle_beta   90.00
_cell.angle_gamma   90.00
#
_symmetry.space_group_name_H-M   'P 1'
#
loop_
_entity.id
_entity.type
_entity.pdbx_description
1 polymer ?
#
loop_
_entity_poly.entity_id
_entity_poly.type
_entity_poly.pdbx_seq_one_letter_code
_entity_poly.pdbx_strand_id
1 'polypeptide(L)'
;MTLILLGSTPNDYSLLPGRPTIAPTDRFRQRKQPKQERAAETRQRILDAAARVFSEHGYAAGTTNRIAERAGVSIGSLYQYFPNKDAVLRALMDAHVDAGVRLLTERLSDGLPERLEDTLRLFVRAAIDNHRDDPRLHRVLFEEAPRAPAFLARLRGMEQFTVEAVGRVLERHPEVRASSRLNAQVVVATVDSLVHRLVTSEAAAAEGPDFQQVEDEIVTLLSGYLSPQVQ
;
A
#
# COMPACT_ATOMS: atom_id res chain seq x y z
N MET A 1 -41.13 -8.88 -42.88
CA MET A 1 -41.13 -7.80 -43.87
C MET A 1 -39.71 -7.33 -43.97
N THR A 2 -38.95 -8.01 -44.77
CA THR A 2 -38.58 -7.72 -46.15
C THR A 2 -37.71 -6.49 -46.31
N LEU A 3 -36.56 -6.77 -46.73
CA LEU A 3 -35.71 -6.34 -47.89
C LEU A 3 -34.57 -5.39 -47.46
N ILE A 4 -33.38 -5.33 -48.04
CA ILE A 4 -32.76 -5.99 -49.25
C ILE A 4 -31.23 -5.79 -49.13
N LEU A 5 -30.52 -6.76 -49.57
CA LEU A 5 -29.15 -6.86 -50.04
C LEU A 5 -28.72 -5.76 -51.04
N LEU A 6 -27.47 -5.35 -50.97
CA LEU A 6 -26.56 -5.05 -52.08
C LEU A 6 -25.16 -5.05 -51.47
N GLY A 7 -24.26 -5.94 -51.62
CA GLY A 7 -23.62 -6.42 -52.84
C GLY A 7 -22.47 -5.48 -53.21
N SER A 8 -21.24 -5.66 -52.60
CA SER A 8 -20.02 -5.11 -53.20
C SER A 8 -18.92 -6.16 -53.06
N THR A 9 -18.49 -6.63 -54.21
CA THR A 9 -17.48 -7.63 -54.50
C THR A 9 -16.12 -7.26 -53.91
N PRO A 10 -15.35 -8.24 -53.38
CA PRO A 10 -13.95 -8.00 -53.04
C PRO A 10 -13.11 -7.94 -54.29
N ASN A 11 -12.36 -6.88 -54.44
CA ASN A 11 -11.38 -6.71 -55.51
C ASN A 11 -10.17 -7.58 -55.18
N ASP A 12 -10.06 -8.71 -55.82
CA ASP A 12 -8.97 -9.66 -55.74
C ASP A 12 -7.76 -9.13 -56.53
N TYR A 13 -6.74 -8.66 -55.83
CA TYR A 13 -5.41 -8.33 -56.37
C TYR A 13 -4.32 -9.27 -55.83
N SER A 14 -4.60 -10.57 -55.75
CA SER A 14 -3.68 -11.55 -55.15
C SER A 14 -2.64 -12.15 -56.13
N LEU A 15 -2.40 -11.56 -57.31
CA LEU A 15 -1.44 -12.11 -58.28
C LEU A 15 -0.42 -11.11 -58.83
N LEU A 16 0.45 -10.57 -57.93
CA LEU A 16 1.75 -10.01 -58.38
C LEU A 16 2.88 -10.47 -57.46
N PRO A 17 3.92 -11.15 -57.98
CA PRO A 17 5.04 -11.63 -57.19
C PRO A 17 6.04 -10.49 -56.89
N GLY A 18 6.43 -10.34 -55.64
CA GLY A 18 7.70 -9.69 -55.30
C GLY A 18 7.63 -8.25 -54.79
N ARG A 19 6.83 -7.95 -53.73
CA ARG A 19 7.13 -6.83 -52.85
C ARG A 19 7.34 -7.31 -51.43
N PRO A 20 8.45 -6.90 -50.73
CA PRO A 20 8.58 -7.20 -49.34
C PRO A 20 7.46 -6.49 -48.58
N THR A 21 6.66 -7.27 -47.84
CA THR A 21 5.63 -6.78 -46.94
C THR A 21 6.32 -6.05 -45.81
N ILE A 22 6.52 -4.73 -45.95
CA ILE A 22 6.85 -3.84 -44.83
C ILE A 22 5.56 -3.83 -44.00
N ALA A 23 5.61 -4.47 -42.83
CA ALA A 23 4.55 -4.37 -41.84
C ALA A 23 4.22 -2.88 -41.64
N PRO A 24 2.94 -2.47 -41.62
CA PRO A 24 2.58 -1.08 -41.41
C PRO A 24 3.14 -0.70 -40.03
N THR A 25 4.16 0.11 -40.03
CA THR A 25 4.60 0.81 -38.83
C THR A 25 3.41 1.64 -38.41
N ASP A 26 2.78 1.24 -37.29
CA ASP A 26 1.64 1.93 -36.72
C ASP A 26 2.06 3.38 -36.34
N ARG A 27 1.96 4.27 -37.34
CA ARG A 27 2.27 5.70 -37.19
C ARG A 27 1.35 6.42 -36.22
N PHE A 28 0.29 5.75 -35.78
CA PHE A 28 -0.71 6.28 -34.85
C PHE A 28 -0.61 5.66 -33.47
N ARG A 29 0.32 4.74 -33.23
CA ARG A 29 0.60 4.25 -31.89
C ARG A 29 1.11 5.40 -31.06
N GLN A 30 0.26 5.97 -30.24
CA GLN A 30 0.61 6.97 -29.25
C GLN A 30 1.77 6.39 -28.42
N ARG A 31 2.98 6.91 -28.62
CA ARG A 31 4.11 6.59 -27.73
C ARG A 31 3.64 7.02 -26.35
N LYS A 32 3.45 6.05 -25.43
CA LYS A 32 3.18 6.32 -24.03
C LYS A 32 4.02 7.53 -23.62
N GLN A 33 3.38 8.54 -23.09
CA GLN A 33 3.93 9.89 -22.97
C GLN A 33 5.25 9.86 -22.18
N PRO A 34 6.43 9.95 -22.83
CA PRO A 34 7.74 9.86 -22.14
C PRO A 34 7.89 10.92 -21.05
N LYS A 35 7.14 12.03 -21.16
CA LYS A 35 7.12 13.11 -20.19
C LYS A 35 6.42 12.74 -18.88
N GLN A 36 5.34 11.96 -18.94
CA GLN A 36 4.63 11.49 -17.75
C GLN A 36 5.42 10.38 -17.04
N GLU A 37 6.03 9.47 -17.76
CA GLU A 37 6.87 8.42 -17.19
C GLU A 37 8.08 9.03 -16.46
N ARG A 38 8.80 9.95 -17.08
CA ARG A 38 9.92 10.69 -16.44
C ARG A 38 9.48 11.50 -15.22
N ALA A 39 8.29 12.09 -15.27
CA ALA A 39 7.73 12.81 -14.12
C ALA A 39 7.41 11.87 -12.97
N ALA A 40 6.80 10.70 -13.24
CA ALA A 40 6.54 9.67 -12.25
C ALA A 40 7.83 9.12 -11.64
N GLU A 41 8.83 8.81 -12.46
CA GLU A 41 10.16 8.36 -12.01
C GLU A 41 10.84 9.41 -11.12
N THR A 42 10.79 10.69 -11.51
CA THR A 42 11.39 11.77 -10.71
C THR A 42 10.64 11.93 -9.39
N ARG A 43 9.31 11.85 -9.39
CA ARG A 43 8.50 11.88 -8.17
C ARG A 43 8.86 10.73 -7.25
N GLN A 44 9.02 9.52 -7.78
CA GLN A 44 9.40 8.35 -7.00
C GLN A 44 10.80 8.50 -6.40
N ARG A 45 11.80 8.95 -7.18
CA ARG A 45 13.14 9.24 -6.66
C ARG A 45 13.13 10.24 -5.51
N ILE A 46 12.29 11.27 -5.58
CA ILE A 46 12.14 12.23 -4.48
C ILE A 46 11.56 11.55 -3.24
N LEU A 47 10.56 10.67 -3.39
CA LEU A 47 9.97 9.93 -2.27
C LEU A 47 10.97 8.95 -1.64
N ASP A 48 11.73 8.20 -2.46
CA ASP A 48 12.75 7.27 -1.96
C ASP A 48 13.87 8.00 -1.21
N ALA A 49 14.28 9.15 -1.72
CA ALA A 49 15.25 10.02 -1.03
C ALA A 49 14.69 10.58 0.28
N ALA A 50 13.43 10.99 0.27
CA ALA A 50 12.75 11.53 1.45
C ALA A 50 12.59 10.46 2.55
N ALA A 51 12.22 9.24 2.19
CA ALA A 51 12.14 8.12 3.12
C ALA A 51 13.46 7.93 3.87
N ARG A 52 14.58 7.89 3.14
CA ARG A 52 15.92 7.76 3.72
C ARG A 52 16.31 8.97 4.58
N VAL A 53 16.05 10.19 4.10
CA VAL A 53 16.35 11.41 4.86
C VAL A 53 15.57 11.47 6.16
N PHE A 54 14.29 11.13 6.14
CA PHE A 54 13.47 11.12 7.33
C PHE A 54 13.84 9.97 8.29
N SER A 55 14.14 8.78 7.77
CA SER A 55 14.61 7.65 8.58
C SER A 55 15.95 7.96 9.29
N GLU A 56 16.89 8.64 8.60
CA GLU A 56 18.21 8.96 9.15
C GLU A 56 18.21 10.17 10.09
N HIS A 57 17.38 11.17 9.83
CA HIS A 57 17.45 12.47 10.50
C HIS A 57 16.20 12.86 11.28
N GLY A 58 15.12 12.08 11.20
CA GLY A 58 13.82 12.45 11.73
C GLY A 58 13.11 13.53 10.90
N TYR A 59 11.86 13.82 11.26
CA TYR A 59 11.06 14.81 10.53
C TYR A 59 11.65 16.23 10.66
N ALA A 60 12.07 16.64 11.86
CA ALA A 60 12.51 18.01 12.11
C ALA A 60 13.73 18.41 11.24
N ALA A 61 14.76 17.57 11.21
CA ALA A 61 15.99 17.80 10.47
C ALA A 61 15.94 17.33 9.01
N GLY A 62 14.90 16.61 8.60
CA GLY A 62 14.65 16.16 7.23
C GLY A 62 14.17 17.32 6.34
N THR A 63 15.10 18.13 5.82
CA THR A 63 14.78 19.32 5.02
C THR A 63 14.59 18.98 3.54
N THR A 64 13.81 19.82 2.83
CA THR A 64 13.64 19.70 1.37
C THR A 64 14.97 19.81 0.61
N ASN A 65 15.93 20.59 1.12
CA ASN A 65 17.27 20.67 0.52
C ASN A 65 18.01 19.31 0.59
N ARG A 66 18.01 18.66 1.75
CA ARG A 66 18.62 17.31 1.89
C ARG A 66 17.93 16.29 1.00
N ILE A 67 16.60 16.38 0.89
CA ILE A 67 15.82 15.48 0.04
C ILE A 67 16.19 15.72 -1.44
N ALA A 68 16.25 16.96 -1.90
CA ALA A 68 16.62 17.30 -3.28
C ALA A 68 18.03 16.85 -3.63
N GLU A 69 19.00 17.10 -2.74
CA GLU A 69 20.39 16.65 -2.88
C GLU A 69 20.47 15.12 -3.00
N ARG A 70 19.84 14.39 -2.07
CA ARG A 70 19.82 12.91 -2.09
C ARG A 70 19.11 12.33 -3.31
N ALA A 71 18.05 13.00 -3.79
CA ALA A 71 17.31 12.60 -4.99
C ALA A 71 18.06 12.92 -6.29
N GLY A 72 19.14 13.69 -6.24
CA GLY A 72 19.85 14.17 -7.42
C GLY A 72 19.02 15.09 -8.30
N VAL A 73 18.19 15.95 -7.68
CA VAL A 73 17.36 16.95 -8.37
C VAL A 73 17.64 18.35 -7.83
N SER A 74 17.36 19.39 -8.62
CA SER A 74 17.42 20.77 -8.12
C SER A 74 16.27 21.00 -7.11
N ILE A 75 16.49 21.90 -6.15
CA ILE A 75 15.45 22.29 -5.19
C ILE A 75 14.20 22.86 -5.91
N GLY A 76 14.38 23.59 -7.01
CA GLY A 76 13.30 24.09 -7.85
C GLY A 76 12.50 22.94 -8.49
N SER A 77 13.19 21.87 -8.91
CA SER A 77 12.52 20.66 -9.42
C SER A 77 11.71 19.96 -8.34
N LEU A 78 12.23 19.84 -7.12
CA LEU A 78 11.49 19.24 -6.00
C LEU A 78 10.18 20.03 -5.74
N TYR A 79 10.25 21.35 -5.72
CA TYR A 79 9.07 22.18 -5.47
C TYR A 79 8.01 22.12 -6.58
N GLN A 80 8.36 21.67 -7.80
CA GLN A 80 7.36 21.36 -8.83
C GLN A 80 6.50 20.14 -8.50
N TYR A 81 7.00 19.19 -7.71
CA TYR A 81 6.27 17.98 -7.29
C TYR A 81 5.66 18.12 -5.91
N PHE A 82 6.34 18.80 -5.00
CA PHE A 82 5.93 18.91 -3.59
C PHE A 82 6.15 20.32 -3.09
N PRO A 83 5.09 21.07 -2.73
CA PRO A 83 5.19 22.46 -2.32
C PRO A 83 5.95 22.67 -1.01
N ASN A 84 6.06 21.65 -0.17
CA ASN A 84 6.78 21.67 1.10
C ASN A 84 7.08 20.26 1.58
N LYS A 85 7.80 20.12 2.70
CA LYS A 85 8.14 18.81 3.26
C LYS A 85 6.92 18.04 3.82
N ASP A 86 5.88 18.74 4.23
CA ASP A 86 4.65 18.11 4.73
C ASP A 86 3.92 17.38 3.58
N ALA A 87 3.94 17.95 2.37
CA ALA A 87 3.41 17.28 1.19
C ALA A 87 4.20 16.04 0.81
N VAL A 88 5.53 16.06 1.00
CA VAL A 88 6.38 14.86 0.81
C VAL A 88 6.04 13.80 1.86
N LEU A 89 5.97 14.18 3.13
CA LEU A 89 5.62 13.27 4.23
C LEU A 89 4.26 12.63 4.02
N ARG A 90 3.27 13.43 3.62
CA ARG A 90 1.94 12.92 3.27
C ARG A 90 1.98 11.88 2.16
N ALA A 91 2.74 12.16 1.10
CA ALA A 91 2.87 11.21 -0.01
C ALA A 91 3.56 9.91 0.40
N LEU A 92 4.51 9.96 1.34
CA LEU A 92 5.12 8.76 1.94
C LEU A 92 4.11 7.98 2.77
N MET A 93 3.27 8.67 3.55
CA MET A 93 2.19 8.04 4.29
C MET A 93 1.19 7.34 3.36
N ASP A 94 0.74 8.04 2.30
CA ASP A 94 -0.16 7.44 1.32
C ASP A 94 0.47 6.18 0.68
N ALA A 95 1.76 6.23 0.35
CA ALA A 95 2.49 5.10 -0.21
C ALA A 95 2.62 3.91 0.77
N HIS A 96 2.85 4.19 2.06
CA HIS A 96 2.90 3.18 3.12
C HIS A 96 1.57 2.45 3.28
N VAL A 97 0.47 3.20 3.28
CA VAL A 97 -0.89 2.66 3.33
C VAL A 97 -1.20 1.78 2.12
N ASP A 98 -0.90 2.31 0.93
CA ASP A 98 -1.13 1.57 -0.32
C ASP A 98 -0.28 0.27 -0.34
N ALA A 99 0.90 0.27 0.26
CA ALA A 99 1.72 -0.93 0.41
C ALA A 99 1.06 -1.97 1.32
N GLY A 100 0.53 -1.55 2.48
CA GLY A 100 -0.22 -2.44 3.39
C GLY A 100 -1.46 -3.04 2.74
N VAL A 101 -2.23 -2.25 2.00
CA VAL A 101 -3.40 -2.74 1.24
C VAL A 101 -2.98 -3.75 0.17
N ARG A 102 -1.90 -3.49 -0.57
CA ARG A 102 -1.37 -4.46 -1.56
C ARG A 102 -0.96 -5.76 -0.91
N LEU A 103 -0.16 -5.73 0.16
CA LEU A 103 0.29 -6.91 0.88
C LEU A 103 -0.90 -7.78 1.34
N LEU A 104 -1.93 -7.14 1.88
CA LEU A 104 -3.13 -7.85 2.31
C LEU A 104 -3.89 -8.44 1.12
N THR A 105 -4.07 -7.68 0.04
CA THR A 105 -4.78 -8.12 -1.17
C THR A 105 -4.06 -9.31 -1.82
N GLU A 106 -2.74 -9.26 -1.93
CA GLU A 106 -1.93 -10.35 -2.47
C GLU A 106 -2.08 -11.63 -1.64
N ARG A 107 -2.08 -11.52 -0.32
CA ARG A 107 -2.25 -12.68 0.58
C ARG A 107 -3.66 -13.25 0.58
N LEU A 108 -4.65 -12.45 0.21
CA LEU A 108 -6.04 -12.87 0.06
C LEU A 108 -6.38 -13.36 -1.36
N SER A 109 -5.43 -13.32 -2.30
CA SER A 109 -5.66 -13.75 -3.69
C SER A 109 -6.09 -15.20 -3.82
N ASP A 110 -5.59 -16.08 -2.94
CA ASP A 110 -5.90 -17.51 -2.89
C ASP A 110 -7.17 -17.82 -2.08
N GLY A 111 -7.86 -16.77 -1.63
CA GLY A 111 -9.06 -16.84 -0.80
C GLY A 111 -8.78 -16.66 0.69
N LEU A 112 -9.88 -16.58 1.46
CA LEU A 112 -9.79 -16.52 2.92
C LEU A 112 -9.57 -17.92 3.48
N PRO A 113 -8.67 -18.09 4.48
CA PRO A 113 -8.53 -19.33 5.21
C PRO A 113 -9.87 -19.74 5.88
N GLU A 114 -10.08 -21.06 6.02
CA GLU A 114 -11.29 -21.59 6.67
C GLU A 114 -11.29 -21.35 8.19
N ARG A 115 -10.10 -21.41 8.81
CA ARG A 115 -9.95 -21.24 10.26
C ARG A 115 -9.71 -19.76 10.58
N LEU A 116 -10.38 -19.29 11.63
CA LEU A 116 -10.20 -17.93 12.16
C LEU A 116 -8.74 -17.65 12.50
N GLU A 117 -8.04 -18.58 13.15
CA GLU A 117 -6.64 -18.43 13.54
C GLU A 117 -5.73 -18.17 12.34
N ASP A 118 -5.90 -18.91 11.24
CA ASP A 118 -5.12 -18.75 10.02
C ASP A 118 -5.41 -17.40 9.34
N THR A 119 -6.66 -16.96 9.42
CA THR A 119 -7.08 -15.62 8.94
C THR A 119 -6.43 -14.50 9.78
N LEU A 120 -6.45 -14.62 11.10
CA LEU A 120 -5.79 -13.66 12.00
C LEU A 120 -4.28 -13.62 11.75
N ARG A 121 -3.66 -14.79 11.59
CA ARG A 121 -2.24 -14.94 11.28
C ARG A 121 -1.87 -14.21 9.98
N LEU A 122 -2.70 -14.34 8.96
CA LEU A 122 -2.51 -13.64 7.68
C LEU A 122 -2.52 -12.11 7.88
N PHE A 123 -3.45 -11.58 8.65
CA PHE A 123 -3.53 -10.13 8.93
C PHE A 123 -2.36 -9.62 9.75
N VAL A 124 -2.01 -10.33 10.83
CA VAL A 124 -0.89 -9.96 11.70
C VAL A 124 0.43 -9.97 10.91
N ARG A 125 0.66 -11.02 10.12
CA ARG A 125 1.86 -11.12 9.28
C ARG A 125 1.93 -10.03 8.23
N ALA A 126 0.81 -9.68 7.59
CA ALA A 126 0.77 -8.56 6.65
C ALA A 126 1.10 -7.23 7.32
N ALA A 127 0.62 -7.02 8.55
CA ALA A 127 0.95 -5.83 9.33
C ALA A 127 2.44 -5.80 9.72
N ILE A 128 3.00 -6.91 10.21
CA ILE A 128 4.43 -7.01 10.55
C ILE A 128 5.29 -6.72 9.32
N ASP A 129 5.01 -7.34 8.18
CA ASP A 129 5.76 -7.15 6.94
C ASP A 129 5.70 -5.70 6.44
N ASN A 130 4.58 -5.00 6.63
CA ASN A 130 4.45 -3.59 6.26
C ASN A 130 5.28 -2.64 7.14
N HIS A 131 5.67 -3.07 8.33
CA HIS A 131 6.35 -2.22 9.32
C HIS A 131 7.84 -2.54 9.48
N ARG A 132 8.25 -3.78 9.22
CA ARG A 132 9.61 -4.25 9.52
C ARG A 132 10.70 -3.71 8.59
N ASP A 133 10.35 -3.30 7.35
CA ASP A 133 11.35 -2.91 6.34
C ASP A 133 12.03 -1.57 6.67
N ASP A 134 11.29 -0.60 7.22
CA ASP A 134 11.86 0.67 7.71
C ASP A 134 11.15 1.16 8.99
N PRO A 135 11.47 0.55 10.16
CA PRO A 135 10.85 0.93 11.44
C PRO A 135 11.07 2.40 11.81
N ARG A 136 12.22 2.97 11.40
CA ARG A 136 12.54 4.38 11.68
C ARG A 136 11.65 5.32 10.89
N LEU A 137 11.47 5.06 9.59
CA LEU A 137 10.55 5.82 8.76
C LEU A 137 9.13 5.72 9.33
N HIS A 138 8.70 4.52 9.71
CA HIS A 138 7.37 4.31 10.29
C HIS A 138 7.17 5.18 11.54
N ARG A 139 8.15 5.25 12.44
CA ARG A 139 8.10 6.13 13.61
C ARG A 139 7.96 7.61 13.20
N VAL A 140 8.73 8.07 12.22
CA VAL A 140 8.61 9.44 11.71
C VAL A 140 7.20 9.72 11.18
N LEU A 141 6.64 8.79 10.40
CA LEU A 141 5.31 8.95 9.81
C LEU A 141 4.20 9.04 10.87
N PHE A 142 4.29 8.27 11.95
CA PHE A 142 3.20 8.11 12.91
C PHE A 142 3.41 8.89 14.24
N GLU A 143 4.64 9.13 14.67
CA GLU A 143 4.94 9.79 15.93
C GLU A 143 5.42 11.24 15.77
N GLU A 144 6.28 11.52 14.76
CA GLU A 144 6.89 12.82 14.57
C GLU A 144 6.12 13.71 13.60
N ALA A 145 5.24 13.14 12.76
CA ALA A 145 4.47 13.85 11.76
C ALA A 145 3.60 14.94 12.38
N PRO A 146 3.52 16.14 11.76
CA PRO A 146 2.61 17.18 12.21
C PRO A 146 1.16 16.69 12.18
N ARG A 147 0.46 16.83 13.30
CA ARG A 147 -0.94 16.38 13.43
C ARG A 147 -1.93 17.39 12.82
N ALA A 148 -1.71 17.75 11.55
CA ALA A 148 -2.63 18.61 10.83
C ALA A 148 -4.03 17.97 10.69
N PRO A 149 -5.13 18.74 10.72
CA PRO A 149 -6.49 18.20 10.66
C PRO A 149 -6.73 17.30 9.44
N ALA A 150 -6.20 17.66 8.26
CA ALA A 150 -6.32 16.87 7.03
C ALA A 150 -5.58 15.52 7.14
N PHE A 151 -4.42 15.49 7.80
CA PHE A 151 -3.67 14.27 8.08
C PHE A 151 -4.44 13.33 9.02
N LEU A 152 -4.95 13.87 10.14
CA LEU A 152 -5.77 13.07 11.07
C LEU A 152 -7.07 12.57 10.44
N ALA A 153 -7.68 13.33 9.55
CA ALA A 153 -8.86 12.89 8.80
C ALA A 153 -8.53 11.69 7.88
N ARG A 154 -7.35 11.72 7.25
CA ARG A 154 -6.87 10.61 6.41
C ARG A 154 -6.66 9.35 7.24
N LEU A 155 -5.95 9.44 8.38
CA LEU A 155 -5.75 8.31 9.28
C LEU A 155 -7.06 7.68 9.74
N ARG A 156 -8.03 8.50 10.17
CA ARG A 156 -9.37 8.02 10.55
C ARG A 156 -10.11 7.35 9.40
N GLY A 157 -10.01 7.88 8.18
CA GLY A 157 -10.62 7.26 7.00
C GLY A 157 -10.05 5.88 6.70
N MET A 158 -8.75 5.71 6.87
CA MET A 158 -8.07 4.42 6.72
C MET A 158 -8.49 3.43 7.79
N GLU A 159 -8.48 3.84 9.05
CA GLU A 159 -8.93 3.01 10.17
C GLU A 159 -10.35 2.51 9.93
N GLN A 160 -11.28 3.40 9.56
CA GLN A 160 -12.65 3.04 9.25
C GLN A 160 -12.75 2.01 8.12
N PHE A 161 -12.01 2.22 7.02
CA PHE A 161 -11.97 1.28 5.91
C PHE A 161 -11.45 -0.10 6.35
N THR A 162 -10.37 -0.13 7.13
CA THR A 162 -9.79 -1.38 7.64
C THR A 162 -10.77 -2.09 8.58
N VAL A 163 -11.42 -1.37 9.49
CA VAL A 163 -12.44 -1.92 10.40
C VAL A 163 -13.61 -2.54 9.62
N GLU A 164 -14.09 -1.88 8.58
CA GLU A 164 -15.17 -2.42 7.74
C GLU A 164 -14.72 -3.67 6.98
N ALA A 165 -13.49 -3.68 6.45
CA ALA A 165 -12.93 -4.84 5.75
C ALA A 165 -12.78 -6.04 6.69
N VAL A 166 -12.18 -5.82 7.87
CA VAL A 166 -12.01 -6.86 8.90
C VAL A 166 -13.38 -7.35 9.39
N GLY A 167 -14.35 -6.46 9.58
CA GLY A 167 -15.72 -6.85 9.97
C GLY A 167 -16.35 -7.85 9.00
N ARG A 168 -16.28 -7.55 7.69
CA ARG A 168 -16.78 -8.48 6.64
C ARG A 168 -16.06 -9.82 6.63
N VAL A 169 -14.78 -9.84 6.99
CA VAL A 169 -14.01 -11.09 7.10
C VAL A 169 -14.46 -11.89 8.31
N LEU A 170 -14.58 -11.26 9.47
CA LEU A 170 -15.02 -11.93 10.71
C LEU A 170 -16.42 -12.52 10.59
N GLU A 171 -17.33 -11.89 9.82
CA GLU A 171 -18.67 -12.42 9.55
C GLU A 171 -18.69 -13.78 8.84
N ARG A 172 -17.59 -14.16 8.19
CA ARG A 172 -17.45 -15.45 7.51
C ARG A 172 -16.99 -16.60 8.42
N HIS A 173 -16.60 -16.28 9.65
CA HIS A 173 -16.12 -17.24 10.62
C HIS A 173 -17.22 -17.52 11.67
N PRO A 174 -17.90 -18.67 11.60
CA PRO A 174 -19.03 -18.99 12.49
C PRO A 174 -18.62 -19.13 13.97
N GLU A 175 -17.33 -19.37 14.22
CA GLU A 175 -16.74 -19.39 15.55
C GLU A 175 -16.61 -18.02 16.21
N VAL A 176 -16.74 -16.94 15.45
CA VAL A 176 -16.66 -15.58 16.00
C VAL A 176 -17.93 -15.25 16.75
N ARG A 177 -17.83 -14.99 18.04
CA ARG A 177 -18.94 -14.57 18.88
C ARG A 177 -19.54 -13.27 18.35
N ALA A 178 -20.80 -13.34 17.89
CA ALA A 178 -21.61 -12.23 17.40
C ALA A 178 -20.74 -11.14 16.75
N SER A 179 -20.37 -11.33 15.48
CA SER A 179 -19.56 -10.38 14.73
C SER A 179 -20.13 -8.96 14.87
N SER A 180 -19.41 -8.10 15.53
CA SER A 180 -19.82 -6.73 15.76
C SER A 180 -18.74 -5.79 15.22
N ARG A 181 -19.15 -4.57 14.87
CA ARG A 181 -18.19 -3.50 14.52
C ARG A 181 -17.13 -3.32 15.61
N LEU A 182 -17.51 -3.51 16.88
CA LEU A 182 -16.59 -3.39 18.01
C LEU A 182 -15.51 -4.49 17.96
N ASN A 183 -15.86 -5.73 17.60
CA ASN A 183 -14.87 -6.79 17.46
C ASN A 183 -13.84 -6.43 16.38
N ALA A 184 -14.29 -5.95 15.23
CA ALA A 184 -13.39 -5.49 14.17
C ALA A 184 -12.51 -4.31 14.63
N GLN A 185 -13.06 -3.35 15.37
CA GLN A 185 -12.29 -2.25 15.96
C GLN A 185 -11.23 -2.74 16.93
N VAL A 186 -11.57 -3.69 17.81
CA VAL A 186 -10.61 -4.28 18.76
C VAL A 186 -9.50 -5.02 18.01
N VAL A 187 -9.83 -5.82 17.01
CA VAL A 187 -8.84 -6.52 16.19
C VAL A 187 -7.88 -5.53 15.52
N VAL A 188 -8.41 -4.54 14.80
CA VAL A 188 -7.61 -3.54 14.09
C VAL A 188 -6.72 -2.77 15.06
N ALA A 189 -7.29 -2.23 16.14
CA ALA A 189 -6.55 -1.45 17.13
C ALA A 189 -5.46 -2.29 17.85
N THR A 190 -5.75 -3.56 18.15
CA THR A 190 -4.78 -4.46 18.78
C THR A 190 -3.62 -4.77 17.85
N VAL A 191 -3.89 -5.16 16.60
CA VAL A 191 -2.84 -5.46 15.62
C VAL A 191 -1.99 -4.22 15.37
N ASP A 192 -2.61 -3.07 15.06
CA ASP A 192 -1.90 -1.83 14.77
C ASP A 192 -1.01 -1.40 15.97
N SER A 193 -1.59 -1.33 17.17
CA SER A 193 -0.87 -0.89 18.36
C SER A 193 0.25 -1.83 18.77
N LEU A 194 0.03 -3.15 18.75
CA LEU A 194 1.06 -4.11 19.18
C LEU A 194 2.16 -4.24 18.13
N VAL A 195 1.82 -4.32 16.85
CA VAL A 195 2.82 -4.37 15.78
C VAL A 195 3.66 -3.09 15.79
N HIS A 196 3.02 -1.92 15.86
CA HIS A 196 3.76 -0.67 15.95
C HIS A 196 4.74 -0.66 17.14
N ARG A 197 4.29 -1.02 18.34
CA ARG A 197 5.13 -1.01 19.53
C ARG A 197 6.23 -2.06 19.55
N LEU A 198 5.92 -3.28 19.11
CA LEU A 198 6.83 -4.42 19.22
C LEU A 198 7.80 -4.53 18.03
N VAL A 199 7.43 -3.96 16.86
CA VAL A 199 8.25 -4.04 15.64
C VAL A 199 9.06 -2.76 15.42
N THR A 200 8.52 -1.58 15.76
CA THR A 200 9.16 -0.29 15.45
C THR A 200 9.84 0.40 16.62
N SER A 201 9.80 -0.19 17.82
CA SER A 201 10.44 0.38 19.01
C SER A 201 11.98 0.40 18.90
N GLU A 202 12.62 1.29 19.66
CA GLU A 202 14.11 1.32 19.73
C GLU A 202 14.69 0.02 20.31
N ALA A 203 13.99 -0.61 21.24
CA ALA A 203 14.38 -1.91 21.79
C ALA A 203 14.34 -3.00 20.70
N ALA A 204 13.29 -3.02 19.89
CA ALA A 204 13.18 -3.93 18.75
C ALA A 204 14.30 -3.70 17.71
N ALA A 205 14.68 -2.44 17.49
CA ALA A 205 15.78 -2.11 16.57
C ALA A 205 17.17 -2.55 17.10
N ALA A 206 17.34 -2.65 18.43
CA ALA A 206 18.62 -3.03 19.06
C ALA A 206 18.82 -4.55 19.15
N GLU A 207 17.77 -5.30 19.46
CA GLU A 207 17.84 -6.74 19.74
C GLU A 207 17.32 -7.60 18.58
N GLY A 208 16.60 -7.01 17.64
CA GLY A 208 15.87 -7.70 16.58
C GLY A 208 14.65 -8.44 17.16
N PRO A 209 13.41 -8.02 16.84
CA PRO A 209 12.25 -8.72 17.36
C PRO A 209 12.13 -10.12 16.74
N ASP A 210 11.78 -11.11 17.54
CA ASP A 210 11.29 -12.37 17.04
C ASP A 210 9.89 -12.17 16.45
N PHE A 211 9.84 -11.88 15.15
CA PHE A 211 8.59 -11.63 14.44
C PHE A 211 7.61 -12.79 14.52
N GLN A 212 8.11 -14.03 14.59
CA GLN A 212 7.26 -15.21 14.74
C GLN A 212 6.61 -15.25 16.12
N GLN A 213 7.38 -14.94 17.16
CA GLN A 213 6.84 -14.86 18.52
C GLN A 213 5.81 -13.72 18.63
N VAL A 214 6.09 -12.54 18.08
CA VAL A 214 5.14 -11.42 18.05
C VAL A 214 3.83 -11.81 17.34
N GLU A 215 3.93 -12.49 16.21
CA GLU A 215 2.79 -13.01 15.46
C GLU A 215 1.97 -13.98 16.32
N ASP A 216 2.60 -14.97 16.92
CA ASP A 216 1.94 -16.02 17.70
C ASP A 216 1.22 -15.46 18.93
N GLU A 217 1.84 -14.51 19.64
CA GLU A 217 1.23 -13.85 20.80
C GLU A 217 -0.01 -13.02 20.42
N ILE A 218 0.07 -12.24 19.33
CA ILE A 218 -1.06 -11.43 18.87
C ILE A 218 -2.20 -12.34 18.39
N VAL A 219 -1.89 -13.41 17.65
CA VAL A 219 -2.89 -14.36 17.16
C VAL A 219 -3.58 -15.07 18.32
N THR A 220 -2.80 -15.52 19.32
CA THR A 220 -3.34 -16.16 20.54
C THR A 220 -4.29 -15.23 21.29
N LEU A 221 -3.88 -13.97 21.50
CA LEU A 221 -4.71 -12.95 22.16
C LEU A 221 -6.02 -12.72 21.43
N LEU A 222 -5.99 -12.52 20.12
CA LEU A 222 -7.16 -12.23 19.30
C LEU A 222 -8.08 -13.45 19.15
N SER A 223 -7.53 -14.66 19.02
CA SER A 223 -8.29 -15.90 18.98
C SER A 223 -9.05 -16.10 20.28
N GLY A 224 -8.41 -15.89 21.42
CA GLY A 224 -9.06 -15.97 22.73
C GLY A 224 -10.16 -14.93 22.93
N TYR A 225 -9.96 -13.71 22.40
CA TYR A 225 -10.98 -12.64 22.46
C TYR A 225 -12.21 -12.93 21.59
N LEU A 226 -12.00 -13.47 20.38
CA LEU A 226 -13.07 -13.69 19.40
C LEU A 226 -13.83 -15.01 19.61
N SER A 227 -13.20 -16.01 20.23
CA SER A 227 -13.82 -17.30 20.50
C SER A 227 -14.94 -17.19 21.55
N PRO A 228 -16.00 -18.03 21.48
CA PRO A 228 -16.99 -18.12 22.53
C PRO A 228 -16.30 -18.52 23.84
N GLN A 229 -16.50 -17.76 24.90
CA GLN A 229 -16.09 -18.22 26.24
C GLN A 229 -16.95 -19.43 26.59
N VAL A 230 -16.30 -20.59 26.78
CA VAL A 230 -16.96 -21.76 27.36
C VAL A 230 -17.34 -21.35 28.78
N GLN A 231 -18.65 -21.19 29.03
CA GLN A 231 -19.21 -21.03 30.39
C GLN A 231 -19.27 -22.38 31.08
#